data_2c3dd5b579edc4125b371507f3bdbd30
#
_entry.id   2c3dd5b579edc4125b371507f3bdbd30
#
_cell.length_a   1.000
_cell.length_b   1.000
_cell.length_c   1.000
_cell.angle_alpha   90.00
_cell.angle_beta   90.00
_cell.angle_gamma   90.00
#
_symmetry.space_group_name_H-M   'P 1'
#
loop_
_entity.id
_entity.type
_entity.pdbx_description
1 polymer ?
#
loop_
_entity_poly.entity_id
_entity_poly.type
_entity_poly.pdbx_seq_one_letter_code
_entity_poly.pdbx_strand_id
1 'polypeptide(L)'
;MACFLFVESFDLQVDQTYASPNASDIYHFISTLFNQARLSSECSIVCLIYVERLMEKGNVPLLPETWRPILLCGLLLSHKVWQDHACWNIEVAQVYPQFSLAAINRLEKRFLERIKVCVCVCV
;
A
#
# COMPACT_ATOMS: atom_id res chain seq x y z
N MET A 1 -10.96 -12.66 9.24
CA MET A 1 -11.90 -11.53 9.33
C MET A 1 -11.24 -10.19 9.06
N ALA A 2 -10.13 -9.87 9.72
CA ALA A 2 -9.43 -8.59 9.47
C ALA A 2 -8.95 -8.45 8.01
N CYS A 3 -8.48 -9.53 7.41
CA CYS A 3 -8.05 -9.54 6.02
C CYS A 3 -9.22 -9.28 5.05
N PHE A 4 -10.38 -9.86 5.32
CA PHE A 4 -11.58 -9.70 4.50
C PHE A 4 -12.06 -8.25 4.50
N LEU A 5 -12.15 -7.64 5.69
CA LEU A 5 -12.54 -6.24 5.83
C LEU A 5 -11.54 -5.29 5.16
N PHE A 6 -10.26 -5.65 5.17
CA PHE A 6 -9.23 -4.86 4.52
C PHE A 6 -9.38 -4.95 2.99
N VAL A 7 -9.67 -6.14 2.46
CA VAL A 7 -9.86 -6.37 1.02
C VAL A 7 -11.14 -5.68 0.51
N GLU A 8 -12.23 -5.70 1.27
CA GLU A 8 -13.47 -5.01 0.91
C GLU A 8 -13.28 -3.49 0.74
N SER A 9 -12.26 -2.94 1.40
CA SER A 9 -11.95 -1.51 1.29
C SER A 9 -11.44 -1.10 -0.10
N PHE A 10 -11.11 -2.07 -0.97
CA PHE A 10 -10.48 -1.80 -2.26
C PHE A 10 -11.43 -1.75 -3.45
N ASP A 11 -12.72 -2.02 -3.26
CA ASP A 11 -13.66 -2.18 -4.36
C ASP A 11 -13.15 -3.16 -5.43
N LEU A 12 -12.40 -4.17 -4.99
CA LEU A 12 -11.91 -5.21 -5.89
C LEU A 12 -13.08 -6.05 -6.37
N GLN A 13 -13.28 -6.06 -7.66
CA GLN A 13 -14.26 -6.96 -8.25
C GLN A 13 -13.85 -8.40 -7.97
N VAL A 14 -14.69 -9.11 -7.24
CA VAL A 14 -14.41 -10.44 -6.67
C VAL A 14 -14.23 -11.53 -7.74
N ASP A 15 -14.51 -11.21 -9.00
CA ASP A 15 -14.54 -12.19 -10.09
C ASP A 15 -13.22 -12.39 -10.85
N GLN A 16 -12.13 -11.76 -10.41
CA GLN A 16 -10.84 -11.94 -11.08
C GLN A 16 -9.99 -13.01 -10.36
N THR A 17 -9.63 -14.04 -11.10
CA THR A 17 -8.63 -15.00 -10.64
C THR A 17 -7.27 -14.31 -10.58
N TYR A 18 -6.79 -14.06 -9.39
CA TYR A 18 -5.48 -13.44 -9.20
C TYR A 18 -4.39 -14.50 -9.20
N ALA A 19 -3.43 -14.37 -10.11
CA ALA A 19 -2.24 -15.21 -10.13
C ALA A 19 -1.21 -14.67 -9.12
N SER A 20 -0.43 -15.56 -8.52
CA SER A 20 0.69 -15.17 -7.67
C SER A 20 1.71 -14.37 -8.48
N PRO A 21 2.17 -13.20 -8.00
CA PRO A 21 3.12 -12.39 -8.73
C PRO A 21 4.52 -13.00 -8.67
N ASN A 22 5.29 -12.80 -9.74
CA ASN A 22 6.73 -13.05 -9.69
C ASN A 22 7.46 -11.73 -9.37
N ALA A 23 8.79 -11.80 -9.21
CA ALA A 23 9.59 -10.62 -8.90
C ALA A 23 9.48 -9.54 -9.97
N SER A 24 9.35 -9.93 -11.24
CA SER A 24 9.18 -8.98 -12.36
C SER A 24 7.87 -8.22 -12.28
N ASP A 25 6.78 -8.89 -11.92
CA ASP A 25 5.46 -8.25 -11.75
C ASP A 25 5.50 -7.19 -10.66
N ILE A 26 6.11 -7.52 -9.53
CA ILE A 26 6.26 -6.59 -8.40
C ILE A 26 7.13 -5.41 -8.81
N TYR A 27 8.25 -5.66 -9.46
CA TYR A 27 9.16 -4.62 -9.92
C TYR A 27 8.47 -3.64 -10.87
N HIS A 28 7.73 -4.15 -11.86
CA HIS A 28 7.01 -3.29 -12.81
C HIS A 28 5.96 -2.42 -12.11
N PHE A 29 5.26 -2.98 -11.16
CA PHE A 29 4.23 -2.24 -10.42
C PHE A 29 4.85 -1.09 -9.62
N ILE A 30 5.88 -1.35 -8.83
CA ILE A 30 6.49 -0.33 -7.97
C ILE A 30 7.32 0.67 -8.78
N SER A 31 8.02 0.25 -9.84
CA SER A 31 8.87 1.14 -10.63
C SER A 31 8.07 2.26 -11.29
N THR A 32 6.82 2.02 -11.64
CA THR A 32 5.94 3.05 -12.17
C THR A 32 5.78 4.20 -11.17
N LEU A 33 5.53 3.90 -9.91
CA LEU A 33 5.39 4.92 -8.88
C LEU A 33 6.73 5.61 -8.58
N PHE A 34 7.82 4.86 -8.52
CA PHE A 34 9.15 5.42 -8.30
C PHE A 34 9.53 6.43 -9.37
N ASN A 35 9.23 6.14 -10.63
CA ASN A 35 9.54 7.01 -11.74
C ASN A 35 8.63 8.25 -11.78
N GLN A 36 7.33 8.07 -11.55
CA GLN A 36 6.35 9.14 -11.66
C GLN A 36 6.35 10.08 -10.45
N ALA A 37 6.46 9.54 -9.25
CA ALA A 37 6.44 10.32 -8.01
C ALA A 37 7.84 10.69 -7.51
N ARG A 38 8.89 10.29 -8.21
CA ARG A 38 10.30 10.56 -7.85
C ARG A 38 10.62 10.11 -6.43
N LEU A 39 10.27 8.87 -6.12
CA LEU A 39 10.54 8.31 -4.80
C LEU A 39 12.04 8.06 -4.62
N SER A 40 12.56 8.36 -3.42
CA SER A 40 13.93 8.00 -3.07
C SER A 40 14.02 6.51 -2.73
N SER A 41 15.24 5.95 -2.83
CA SER A 41 15.45 4.53 -2.53
C SER A 41 15.14 4.18 -1.07
N GLU A 42 15.26 5.15 -0.15
CA GLU A 42 14.94 4.98 1.27
C GLU A 42 13.44 4.69 1.49
N CYS A 43 12.58 5.17 0.60
CA CYS A 43 11.15 4.87 0.67
C CYS A 43 10.86 3.37 0.56
N SER A 44 11.67 2.62 -0.18
CA SER A 44 11.50 1.17 -0.29
C SER A 44 11.75 0.47 1.05
N ILE A 45 12.74 0.93 1.81
CA ILE A 45 13.06 0.38 3.13
C ILE A 45 11.95 0.69 4.12
N VAL A 46 11.48 1.94 4.15
CA VAL A 46 10.38 2.36 5.03
C VAL A 46 9.09 1.62 4.68
N CYS A 47 8.83 1.43 3.37
CA CYS A 47 7.70 0.66 2.89
C CYS A 47 7.74 -0.79 3.41
N LEU A 48 8.90 -1.44 3.34
CA LEU A 48 9.06 -2.81 3.83
C LEU A 48 8.77 -2.90 5.34
N ILE A 49 9.23 -1.92 6.11
CA ILE A 49 8.95 -1.88 7.55
C ILE A 49 7.44 -1.76 7.79
N TYR A 50 6.75 -0.89 7.07
CA TYR A 50 5.30 -0.71 7.22
C TYR A 50 4.51 -1.94 6.80
N VAL A 51 4.91 -2.57 5.70
CA VAL A 51 4.26 -3.79 5.22
C VAL A 51 4.46 -4.93 6.21
N GLU A 52 5.67 -5.08 6.75
CA GLU A 52 5.96 -6.09 7.76
C GLU A 52 5.12 -5.88 9.01
N ARG A 53 5.00 -4.65 9.49
CA ARG A 53 4.15 -4.32 10.63
C ARG A 53 2.67 -4.61 10.36
N LEU A 54 2.21 -4.30 9.15
CA LEU A 54 0.83 -4.59 8.75
C LEU A 54 0.55 -6.09 8.80
N MET A 55 1.49 -6.91 8.32
CA MET A 55 1.36 -8.36 8.32
C MET A 55 1.40 -8.93 9.73
N GLU A 56 2.35 -8.50 10.56
CA GLU A 56 2.55 -9.05 11.90
C GLU A 56 1.52 -8.54 12.91
N LYS A 57 1.31 -7.24 12.95
CA LYS A 57 0.46 -6.59 13.96
C LYS A 57 -0.96 -6.37 13.49
N GLY A 58 -1.13 -6.06 12.21
CA GLY A 58 -2.44 -5.86 11.62
C GLY A 58 -3.13 -7.14 11.18
N ASN A 59 -2.42 -8.27 11.19
CA ASN A 59 -2.93 -9.56 10.72
C ASN A 59 -3.45 -9.52 9.28
N VAL A 60 -2.81 -8.73 8.43
CA VAL A 60 -3.16 -8.61 7.01
C VAL A 60 -2.08 -9.32 6.19
N PRO A 61 -2.37 -10.49 5.60
CA PRO A 61 -1.37 -11.21 4.82
C PRO A 61 -1.20 -10.62 3.42
N LEU A 62 0.00 -10.79 2.85
CA LEU A 62 0.24 -10.52 1.43
C LEU A 62 -0.28 -11.70 0.62
N LEU A 63 -1.33 -11.45 -0.14
CA LEU A 63 -1.97 -12.43 -1.01
C LEU A 63 -1.94 -11.94 -2.45
N PRO A 64 -2.19 -12.82 -3.44
CA PRO A 64 -2.29 -12.38 -4.83
C PRO A 64 -3.32 -11.27 -5.05
N GLU A 65 -4.35 -11.18 -4.21
CA GLU A 65 -5.39 -10.15 -4.27
C GLU A 65 -5.01 -8.86 -3.55
N THR A 66 -4.07 -8.89 -2.60
CA THR A 66 -3.81 -7.78 -1.68
C THR A 66 -2.46 -7.09 -1.86
N TRP A 67 -1.51 -7.71 -2.54
CA TRP A 67 -0.14 -7.19 -2.60
C TRP A 67 -0.03 -5.83 -3.30
N ARG A 68 -0.82 -5.59 -4.36
CA ARG A 68 -0.79 -4.32 -5.08
C ARG A 68 -1.22 -3.15 -4.20
N PRO A 69 -2.43 -3.18 -3.62
CA PRO A 69 -2.84 -2.08 -2.75
C PRO A 69 -1.98 -1.95 -1.50
N ILE A 70 -1.50 -3.04 -0.92
CA ILE A 70 -0.63 -2.97 0.26
C ILE A 70 0.69 -2.28 -0.07
N LEU A 71 1.35 -2.67 -1.16
CA LEU A 71 2.61 -2.04 -1.57
C LEU A 71 2.40 -0.58 -1.98
N LEU A 72 1.32 -0.29 -2.72
CA LEU A 72 0.99 1.08 -3.11
C LEU A 72 0.84 1.98 -1.88
N CYS A 73 0.08 1.55 -0.91
CA CYS A 73 -0.16 2.32 0.30
C CYS A 73 1.10 2.44 1.16
N GLY A 74 1.88 1.37 1.26
CA GLY A 74 3.16 1.38 1.98
C GLY A 74 4.13 2.40 1.38
N LEU A 75 4.24 2.45 0.06
CA LEU A 75 5.07 3.43 -0.65
C LEU A 75 4.54 4.84 -0.49
N LEU A 76 3.23 5.03 -0.58
CA LEU A 76 2.59 6.34 -0.40
C LEU A 76 2.86 6.90 0.99
N LEU A 77 2.69 6.11 2.03
CA LEU A 77 2.96 6.51 3.41
C LEU A 77 4.44 6.76 3.64
N SER A 78 5.31 5.94 3.08
CA SER A 78 6.76 6.12 3.14
C SER A 78 7.18 7.45 2.53
N HIS A 79 6.60 7.80 1.39
CA HIS A 79 6.85 9.07 0.72
C HIS A 79 6.44 10.25 1.61
N LYS A 80 5.26 10.18 2.20
CA LYS A 80 4.73 11.25 3.07
C LYS A 80 5.56 11.45 4.33
N VAL A 81 6.16 10.39 4.85
CA VAL A 81 6.99 10.44 6.06
C VAL A 81 8.42 10.85 5.75
N TRP A 82 9.00 10.35 4.67
CA TRP A 82 10.44 10.48 4.41
C TRP A 82 10.79 11.69 3.56
N GLN A 83 9.97 12.03 2.57
CA GLN A 83 10.31 13.09 1.61
C GLN A 83 9.69 14.43 1.97
N ASP A 84 10.41 15.51 1.69
CA ASP A 84 9.99 16.87 2.03
C ASP A 84 8.89 17.42 1.13
N HIS A 85 8.82 16.96 -0.12
CA HIS A 85 7.80 17.43 -1.04
C HIS A 85 6.49 16.64 -0.90
N ALA A 86 5.37 17.32 -1.09
CA ALA A 86 4.06 16.72 -0.94
C ALA A 86 3.76 15.73 -2.06
N CYS A 87 3.12 14.61 -1.70
CA CYS A 87 2.52 13.68 -2.65
C CYS A 87 1.03 13.61 -2.36
N TRP A 88 0.22 13.95 -3.36
CA TRP A 88 -1.23 13.95 -3.23
C TRP A 88 -1.80 12.62 -3.69
N ASN A 89 -2.80 12.11 -2.98
CA ASN A 89 -3.44 10.84 -3.33
C ASN A 89 -4.04 10.86 -4.75
N ILE A 90 -4.48 12.04 -5.20
CA ILE A 90 -5.02 12.19 -6.56
C ILE A 90 -3.94 11.93 -7.63
N GLU A 91 -2.69 12.31 -7.36
CA GLU A 91 -1.57 12.02 -8.26
C GLU A 91 -1.33 10.51 -8.39
N VAL A 92 -1.41 9.80 -7.28
CA VAL A 92 -1.30 8.36 -7.25
C VAL A 92 -2.45 7.70 -8.01
N ALA A 93 -3.67 8.21 -7.86
CA ALA A 93 -4.83 7.72 -8.60
C ALA A 93 -4.68 7.91 -10.12
N GLN A 94 -4.00 8.96 -10.55
CA GLN A 94 -3.71 9.20 -11.98
C GLN A 94 -2.67 8.20 -12.52
N VAL A 95 -1.69 7.81 -11.70
CA VAL A 95 -0.67 6.82 -12.08
C VAL A 95 -1.28 5.41 -12.14
N TYR A 96 -2.17 5.09 -11.23
CA TYR A 96 -2.82 3.78 -11.12
C TYR A 96 -4.33 3.93 -11.28
N PRO A 97 -4.84 4.00 -12.53
CA PRO A 97 -6.28 4.23 -12.76
C PRO A 97 -7.19 3.13 -12.22
N GLN A 98 -6.65 1.94 -11.94
CA GLN A 98 -7.40 0.85 -11.33
C GLN A 98 -7.81 1.14 -9.88
N PHE A 99 -7.19 2.14 -9.25
CA PHE A 99 -7.54 2.57 -7.89
C PHE A 99 -8.17 3.96 -7.94
N SER A 100 -9.40 4.08 -7.44
CA SER A 100 -10.07 5.38 -7.33
C SER A 100 -9.45 6.19 -6.20
N LEU A 101 -9.59 7.52 -6.27
CA LEU A 101 -9.13 8.40 -5.19
C LEU A 101 -9.78 8.02 -3.85
N ALA A 102 -11.08 7.72 -3.87
CA ALA A 102 -11.79 7.31 -2.66
C ALA A 102 -11.24 6.00 -2.09
N ALA A 103 -10.90 5.03 -2.96
CA ALA A 103 -10.30 3.78 -2.53
C ALA A 103 -8.92 4.00 -1.90
N ILE A 104 -8.08 4.85 -2.50
CA ILE A 104 -6.75 5.17 -1.98
C ILE A 104 -6.87 5.85 -0.61
N ASN A 105 -7.80 6.78 -0.45
CA ASN A 105 -8.02 7.47 0.81
C ASN A 105 -8.47 6.51 1.92
N ARG A 106 -9.40 5.59 1.60
CA ARG A 106 -9.85 4.57 2.54
C ARG A 106 -8.72 3.63 2.93
N LEU A 107 -7.94 3.21 1.95
CA LEU A 107 -6.81 2.32 2.14
C LEU A 107 -5.76 2.94 3.06
N GLU A 108 -5.40 4.18 2.83
CA GLU A 108 -4.45 4.92 3.66
C GLU A 108 -4.92 4.99 5.12
N LYS A 109 -6.18 5.32 5.31
CA LYS A 109 -6.78 5.39 6.65
C LYS A 109 -6.74 4.04 7.36
N ARG A 110 -7.13 2.97 6.66
CA ARG A 110 -7.12 1.60 7.22
C ARG A 110 -5.72 1.13 7.55
N PHE A 111 -4.78 1.42 6.66
CA PHE A 111 -3.37 1.05 6.86
C PHE A 111 -2.82 1.74 8.11
N LEU A 112 -3.05 3.04 8.25
CA LEU A 112 -2.60 3.82 9.41
C LEU A 112 -3.22 3.32 10.71
N GLU A 113 -4.51 3.01 10.70
CA GLU A 113 -5.20 2.47 11.88
C GLU A 113 -4.56 1.17 12.34
N ARG A 114 -4.21 0.28 11.40
CA ARG A 114 -3.59 -1.01 11.71
C ARG A 114 -2.18 -0.86 12.24
N ILE A 115 -1.39 0.06 11.69
CA ILE A 115 -0.01 0.32 12.13
C ILE A 115 0.00 1.08 13.46
N LYS A 116 -0.90 2.04 13.66
CA LYS A 116 -0.97 2.85 14.88
C LYS A 116 -1.23 2.03 16.13
N VAL A 117 -2.04 0.99 16.03
CA VAL A 117 -2.26 0.06 17.15
C VAL A 117 -0.93 -0.53 17.63
N CYS A 118 0.00 -0.78 16.70
CA CYS A 118 1.33 -1.25 17.04
C CYS A 118 2.18 -0.16 17.71
N VAL A 119 2.12 1.07 17.22
CA VAL A 119 2.91 2.19 17.74
C VAL A 119 2.47 2.55 19.17
N CYS A 120 1.18 2.52 19.45
CA CYS A 120 0.65 2.79 20.81
C CYS A 120 1.11 1.76 21.84
N VAL A 121 1.39 0.53 21.42
CA VAL A 121 1.86 -0.54 22.32
C VAL A 121 3.37 -0.44 22.55
N CYS A 122 4.12 0.16 21.61
CA CYS A 122 5.58 0.28 21.70
C CYS A 122 6.05 1.54 22.43
N VAL A 123 5.15 2.43 22.77
CA VAL A 123 5.43 3.65 23.52
C VAL A 123 4.93 3.51 24.96
#